data_a8941abd3354627faf56ef399e62250a
#
_entry.id   a8941abd3354627faf56ef399e62250a
#
_cell.length_a   1.000
_cell.length_b   1.000
_cell.length_c   1.000
_cell.angle_alpha   90.00
_cell.angle_beta   90.00
_cell.angle_gamma   90.00
#
_symmetry.space_group_name_H-M   'P 1'
#
loop_
_entity.id
_entity.type
_entity.pdbx_description
1 polymer ?
#
loop_
_entity_poly.entity_id
_entity_poly.type
_entity_poly.pdbx_seq_one_letter_code
_entity_poly.pdbx_strand_id
1 'polypeptide(L)'
;EGELLRHSMIKHIAYFDRPAHYLRVSILFDEPFWGDKVPGAWWMSEAFGGCCVYVEGARHDVGRNGVLNWLIPGSDALAFANLSDKELIDAAIKSLPKSFGDARKHFLEGKTHRWLSSVNCIPGGLPARDVMTNHHPEPTDHPGFVVVGDYLFDSTLNGLLDSSDAATDIILTQMIKLRYERGESGNVPSDKIDRAYFDNYRNTGPYGEVWSKFTDPDYLMNLIKIVWGRAKGYKLLVAGSASGELVGALRERGIDAWGIENNRYIHGKTPKALRKYNKFGSLAKLPYKAEEFDFVFETSLCHVPEKQVKRAVRELNRVVKTGFIFGSVTSDMAPALIDRYDLLRGVKKLGTWWEWSELFFGNGFDLSMHRRDTTDAVWDATLKANKGPGDWY
;
A
#
# COMPACT_ATOMS: atom_id res chain seq x y z
N GLU A 1 25.93 20.74 -7.17
CA GLU A 1 25.26 19.55 -7.68
C GLU A 1 26.24 18.39 -7.66
N GLY A 2 25.91 17.34 -6.88
CA GLY A 2 26.83 16.23 -6.68
C GLY A 2 26.97 15.35 -7.93
N GLU A 3 28.16 14.80 -8.15
CA GLU A 3 28.42 13.88 -9.26
C GLU A 3 27.55 12.61 -9.14
N LEU A 4 27.27 12.17 -7.92
CA LEU A 4 26.40 11.03 -7.63
C LEU A 4 24.96 11.29 -8.07
N LEU A 5 24.39 12.46 -7.77
CA LEU A 5 23.04 12.82 -8.21
C LEU A 5 22.94 12.82 -9.74
N ARG A 6 23.93 13.44 -10.42
CA ARG A 6 23.97 13.46 -11.87
C ARG A 6 23.98 12.04 -12.46
N HIS A 7 24.83 11.17 -11.92
CA HIS A 7 24.93 9.78 -12.37
C HIS A 7 23.63 8.99 -12.14
N SER A 8 23.03 9.13 -10.97
CA SER A 8 21.77 8.50 -10.61
C SER A 8 20.62 8.97 -11.49
N MET A 9 20.55 10.26 -11.80
CA MET A 9 19.53 10.81 -12.69
C MET A 9 19.71 10.36 -14.15
N ILE A 10 20.95 10.23 -14.64
CA ILE A 10 21.21 9.68 -15.97
C ILE A 10 20.71 8.23 -16.04
N LYS A 11 20.98 7.41 -15.03
CA LYS A 11 20.48 6.03 -14.96
C LYS A 11 18.96 5.96 -14.86
N HIS A 12 18.36 6.87 -14.10
CA HIS A 12 16.91 6.95 -13.96
C HIS A 12 16.27 7.28 -15.30
N ILE A 13 16.73 8.34 -15.97
CA ILE A 13 16.25 8.72 -17.29
C ILE A 13 16.41 7.58 -18.30
N ALA A 14 17.62 6.99 -18.38
CA ALA A 14 17.89 5.90 -19.32
C ALA A 14 16.97 4.67 -19.09
N TYR A 15 16.54 4.43 -17.87
CA TYR A 15 15.59 3.35 -17.56
C TYR A 15 14.17 3.68 -18.01
N PHE A 16 13.70 4.90 -17.77
CA PHE A 16 12.33 5.33 -18.03
C PHE A 16 12.10 6.01 -19.38
N ASP A 17 13.16 6.35 -20.13
CA ASP A 17 13.05 6.97 -21.45
C ASP A 17 12.55 5.94 -22.48
N ARG A 18 11.25 5.69 -22.46
CA ARG A 18 10.54 4.76 -23.36
C ARG A 18 9.30 5.47 -23.91
N PRO A 19 9.49 6.49 -24.76
CA PRO A 19 8.37 7.25 -25.30
C PRO A 19 7.48 6.33 -26.15
N ALA A 20 6.20 6.44 -25.90
CA ALA A 20 5.16 5.78 -26.67
C ALA A 20 4.27 6.81 -27.39
N HIS A 21 3.48 6.30 -28.29
CA HIS A 21 2.56 7.07 -29.11
C HIS A 21 1.14 6.59 -28.86
N TYR A 22 0.22 7.52 -28.87
CA TYR A 22 -1.20 7.25 -28.73
C TYR A 22 -2.00 8.18 -29.64
N LEU A 23 -2.93 7.64 -30.37
CA LEU A 23 -3.86 8.37 -31.24
C LEU A 23 -5.27 7.94 -30.88
N ARG A 24 -6.14 8.91 -30.67
CA ARG A 24 -7.56 8.70 -30.40
C ARG A 24 -8.38 9.37 -31.48
N VAL A 25 -9.32 8.62 -32.04
CA VAL A 25 -10.38 9.16 -32.89
C VAL A 25 -11.69 8.99 -32.13
N SER A 26 -12.36 10.10 -31.83
CA SER A 26 -13.68 10.12 -31.16
C SER A 26 -14.73 10.59 -32.12
N ILE A 27 -15.83 9.86 -32.25
CA ILE A 27 -16.91 10.20 -33.15
C ILE A 27 -18.23 10.23 -32.41
N LEU A 28 -18.94 11.33 -32.56
CA LEU A 28 -20.29 11.56 -32.06
C LEU A 28 -21.31 11.22 -33.16
N PHE A 29 -22.30 10.46 -32.77
CA PHE A 29 -23.46 10.08 -33.61
C PHE A 29 -24.74 10.57 -32.94
N ASP A 30 -25.79 10.81 -33.75
CA ASP A 30 -27.11 11.29 -33.29
C ASP A 30 -27.86 10.23 -32.46
N GLU A 31 -27.51 8.96 -32.61
CA GLU A 31 -28.03 7.87 -31.80
C GLU A 31 -27.00 6.71 -31.72
N PRO A 32 -27.09 5.82 -30.72
CA PRO A 32 -26.28 4.60 -30.65
C PRO A 32 -26.83 3.53 -31.59
N PHE A 33 -26.75 3.76 -32.91
CA PHE A 33 -27.32 2.91 -33.97
C PHE A 33 -26.79 1.47 -33.99
N TRP A 34 -25.71 1.19 -33.31
CA TRP A 34 -25.18 -0.19 -33.14
C TRP A 34 -26.01 -1.01 -32.13
N GLY A 35 -26.79 -0.36 -31.24
CA GLY A 35 -27.69 -1.02 -30.30
C GLY A 35 -27.02 -2.16 -29.51
N ASP A 36 -27.73 -3.25 -29.30
CA ASP A 36 -27.26 -4.43 -28.56
C ASP A 36 -26.26 -5.30 -29.34
N LYS A 37 -25.82 -4.87 -30.52
CA LYS A 37 -24.85 -5.63 -31.36
C LYS A 37 -23.43 -5.57 -30.79
N VAL A 38 -23.16 -4.70 -29.83
CA VAL A 38 -21.88 -4.63 -29.11
C VAL A 38 -22.05 -5.32 -27.76
N PRO A 39 -21.36 -6.44 -27.51
CA PRO A 39 -21.57 -7.26 -26.31
C PRO A 39 -20.95 -6.68 -25.02
N GLY A 40 -20.52 -5.43 -25.04
CA GLY A 40 -19.89 -4.80 -23.87
C GLY A 40 -19.51 -3.34 -24.13
N ALA A 41 -18.63 -2.82 -23.30
CA ALA A 41 -18.17 -1.44 -23.41
C ALA A 41 -17.13 -1.22 -24.53
N TRP A 42 -16.58 -2.26 -25.12
CA TRP A 42 -15.53 -2.17 -26.13
C TRP A 42 -15.41 -3.46 -26.96
N TRP A 43 -14.73 -3.34 -28.11
CA TRP A 43 -14.29 -4.49 -28.93
C TRP A 43 -12.97 -4.19 -29.63
N MET A 44 -12.27 -5.24 -30.08
CA MET A 44 -11.07 -5.10 -30.90
C MET A 44 -11.45 -4.95 -32.35
N SER A 45 -10.83 -4.00 -33.04
CA SER A 45 -10.99 -3.75 -34.48
C SER A 45 -9.64 -3.94 -35.18
N GLU A 46 -9.67 -4.47 -36.40
CA GLU A 46 -8.48 -4.57 -37.31
C GLU A 46 -8.11 -3.22 -37.91
N ALA A 47 -8.95 -2.20 -37.75
CA ALA A 47 -8.65 -0.85 -38.22
C ALA A 47 -7.37 -0.32 -37.62
N PHE A 48 -6.66 0.52 -38.36
CA PHE A 48 -5.44 1.20 -37.88
C PHE A 48 -4.36 0.23 -37.36
N GLY A 49 -4.21 -0.95 -38.01
CA GLY A 49 -3.24 -1.97 -37.60
C GLY A 49 -3.66 -2.81 -36.38
N GLY A 50 -4.84 -2.52 -35.84
CA GLY A 50 -5.39 -3.15 -34.63
C GLY A 50 -5.59 -2.14 -33.52
N CYS A 51 -6.85 -1.89 -33.15
CA CYS A 51 -7.18 -0.93 -32.11
C CYS A 51 -8.38 -1.39 -31.27
N CYS A 52 -8.50 -0.83 -30.07
CA CYS A 52 -9.69 -0.98 -29.26
C CYS A 52 -10.72 0.08 -29.66
N VAL A 53 -11.96 -0.31 -29.93
CA VAL A 53 -13.09 0.62 -30.08
C VAL A 53 -13.90 0.60 -28.82
N TYR A 54 -14.00 1.75 -28.15
CA TYR A 54 -14.67 1.93 -26.87
C TYR A 54 -15.99 2.69 -27.01
N VAL A 55 -17.05 2.21 -26.35
CA VAL A 55 -18.38 2.81 -26.31
C VAL A 55 -18.50 3.70 -25.08
N GLU A 56 -18.54 5.01 -25.24
CA GLU A 56 -18.58 5.96 -24.10
C GLU A 56 -19.83 5.77 -23.23
N GLY A 57 -20.99 5.57 -23.82
CA GLY A 57 -22.25 5.37 -23.11
C GLY A 57 -22.34 4.14 -22.19
N ALA A 58 -21.34 3.26 -22.25
CA ALA A 58 -21.26 2.11 -21.34
C ALA A 58 -20.93 2.52 -19.90
N ARG A 59 -20.34 3.71 -19.69
CA ARG A 59 -19.96 4.22 -18.35
C ARG A 59 -20.62 5.52 -17.99
N HIS A 60 -21.01 6.32 -18.98
CA HIS A 60 -21.59 7.65 -18.80
C HIS A 60 -22.85 7.77 -19.61
N ASP A 61 -23.86 8.41 -19.04
CA ASP A 61 -25.05 8.79 -19.79
C ASP A 61 -24.68 9.89 -20.80
N VAL A 62 -24.70 9.56 -22.08
CA VAL A 62 -24.47 10.49 -23.19
C VAL A 62 -25.82 10.98 -23.80
N GLY A 63 -26.90 10.73 -23.10
CA GLY A 63 -28.27 11.09 -23.54
C GLY A 63 -28.70 10.24 -24.75
N ARG A 64 -29.27 10.89 -25.75
CA ARG A 64 -29.71 10.21 -26.99
C ARG A 64 -28.59 9.91 -27.95
N ASN A 65 -27.44 10.51 -27.76
CA ASN A 65 -26.31 10.40 -28.69
C ASN A 65 -25.51 9.11 -28.47
N GLY A 66 -24.77 8.71 -29.50
CA GLY A 66 -23.80 7.64 -29.42
C GLY A 66 -22.38 8.19 -29.58
N VAL A 67 -21.42 7.69 -28.79
CA VAL A 67 -20.01 8.06 -28.93
C VAL A 67 -19.16 6.80 -29.02
N LEU A 68 -18.35 6.71 -30.07
CA LEU A 68 -17.33 5.68 -30.24
C LEU A 68 -15.95 6.30 -30.28
N ASN A 69 -15.00 5.60 -29.64
CA ASN A 69 -13.60 6.01 -29.55
C ASN A 69 -12.71 4.90 -30.09
N TRP A 70 -11.92 5.18 -31.11
CA TRP A 70 -10.84 4.31 -31.57
C TRP A 70 -9.56 4.66 -30.81
N LEU A 71 -9.05 3.72 -30.06
CA LEU A 71 -7.87 3.84 -29.22
C LEU A 71 -6.71 3.15 -29.91
N ILE A 72 -5.83 3.90 -30.52
CA ILE A 72 -4.76 3.40 -31.41
C ILE A 72 -3.43 3.60 -30.69
N PRO A 73 -2.73 2.52 -30.27
CA PRO A 73 -1.47 2.63 -29.52
C PRO A 73 -0.24 2.44 -30.39
N GLY A 74 0.91 2.81 -29.87
CA GLY A 74 2.23 2.40 -30.32
C GLY A 74 2.63 2.92 -31.71
N SER A 75 3.31 2.08 -32.48
CA SER A 75 3.82 2.42 -33.82
C SER A 75 2.72 2.76 -34.82
N ASP A 76 1.55 2.17 -34.66
CA ASP A 76 0.41 2.47 -35.52
C ASP A 76 -0.11 3.89 -35.29
N ALA A 77 -0.17 4.33 -34.04
CA ALA A 77 -0.48 5.72 -33.73
C ALA A 77 0.48 6.69 -34.42
N LEU A 78 1.77 6.39 -34.42
CA LEU A 78 2.78 7.22 -35.10
C LEU A 78 2.57 7.21 -36.62
N ALA A 79 2.34 6.04 -37.23
CA ALA A 79 2.14 5.91 -38.69
C ALA A 79 0.89 6.68 -39.12
N PHE A 80 -0.23 6.50 -38.43
CA PHE A 80 -1.52 7.13 -38.82
C PHE A 80 -1.62 8.59 -38.38
N ALA A 81 -0.76 9.08 -37.48
CA ALA A 81 -0.76 10.47 -37.05
C ALA A 81 -0.47 11.50 -38.17
N ASN A 82 0.09 11.02 -39.30
CA ASN A 82 0.35 11.85 -40.47
C ASN A 82 -0.89 12.08 -41.33
N LEU A 83 -1.96 11.33 -41.12
CA LEU A 83 -3.23 11.54 -41.82
C LEU A 83 -3.95 12.78 -41.28
N SER A 84 -4.72 13.46 -42.12
CA SER A 84 -5.61 14.52 -41.71
C SER A 84 -6.73 13.99 -40.81
N ASP A 85 -7.33 14.87 -40.00
CA ASP A 85 -8.46 14.51 -39.14
C ASP A 85 -9.61 13.89 -39.94
N LYS A 86 -9.87 14.46 -41.12
CA LYS A 86 -10.89 13.93 -42.04
C LYS A 86 -10.59 12.51 -42.46
N GLU A 87 -9.37 12.20 -42.87
CA GLU A 87 -8.97 10.85 -43.30
C GLU A 87 -9.07 9.84 -42.16
N LEU A 88 -8.67 10.27 -40.93
CA LEU A 88 -8.78 9.41 -39.75
C LEU A 88 -10.24 9.11 -39.40
N ILE A 89 -11.10 10.14 -39.40
CA ILE A 89 -12.54 10.00 -39.12
C ILE A 89 -13.19 9.11 -40.20
N ASP A 90 -12.86 9.32 -41.46
CA ASP A 90 -13.39 8.51 -42.58
C ASP A 90 -12.97 7.06 -42.45
N ALA A 91 -11.72 6.80 -42.11
CA ALA A 91 -11.21 5.46 -41.87
C ALA A 91 -11.90 4.78 -40.68
N ALA A 92 -12.10 5.51 -39.59
CA ALA A 92 -12.79 5.02 -38.41
C ALA A 92 -14.23 4.62 -38.72
N ILE A 93 -15.00 5.48 -39.37
CA ILE A 93 -16.39 5.18 -39.79
C ILE A 93 -16.42 3.97 -40.74
N LYS A 94 -15.50 3.91 -41.70
CA LYS A 94 -15.42 2.80 -42.69
C LYS A 94 -15.08 1.46 -42.03
N SER A 95 -14.42 1.48 -40.88
CA SER A 95 -14.04 0.27 -40.15
C SER A 95 -15.17 -0.36 -39.34
N LEU A 96 -16.30 0.32 -39.21
CA LEU A 96 -17.43 -0.22 -38.47
C LEU A 96 -18.03 -1.45 -39.15
N PRO A 97 -18.48 -2.45 -38.37
CA PRO A 97 -19.09 -3.65 -38.90
C PRO A 97 -20.29 -3.33 -39.81
N LYS A 98 -20.38 -3.98 -40.96
CA LYS A 98 -21.52 -3.81 -41.88
C LYS A 98 -22.88 -4.10 -41.23
N SER A 99 -22.90 -4.95 -40.22
CA SER A 99 -24.10 -5.27 -39.40
C SER A 99 -24.69 -4.08 -38.67
N PHE A 100 -23.88 -3.00 -38.45
CA PHE A 100 -24.38 -1.79 -37.80
C PHE A 100 -25.21 -0.90 -38.74
N GLY A 101 -25.15 -1.14 -40.05
CA GLY A 101 -25.82 -0.32 -41.03
C GLY A 101 -24.94 0.82 -41.56
N ASP A 102 -25.59 1.87 -42.05
CA ASP A 102 -24.91 3.02 -42.66
C ASP A 102 -24.59 4.08 -41.57
N ALA A 103 -23.42 3.94 -40.97
CA ALA A 103 -22.94 4.83 -39.92
C ALA A 103 -22.81 6.31 -40.33
N ARG A 104 -22.66 6.58 -41.65
CA ARG A 104 -22.57 7.96 -42.16
C ARG A 104 -23.87 8.76 -41.94
N LYS A 105 -25.02 8.10 -41.96
CA LYS A 105 -26.31 8.76 -41.72
C LYS A 105 -26.44 9.29 -40.31
N HIS A 106 -25.75 8.67 -39.38
CA HIS A 106 -25.79 9.01 -37.97
C HIS A 106 -24.65 9.95 -37.52
N PHE A 107 -23.68 10.24 -38.39
CA PHE A 107 -22.48 11.04 -38.09
C PHE A 107 -22.85 12.50 -37.82
N LEU A 108 -22.41 13.01 -36.66
CA LEU A 108 -22.54 14.43 -36.30
C LEU A 108 -21.17 15.15 -36.31
N GLU A 109 -20.23 14.66 -35.53
CA GLU A 109 -18.91 15.29 -35.36
C GLU A 109 -17.86 14.24 -35.10
N GLY A 110 -16.58 14.52 -35.47
CA GLY A 110 -15.42 13.72 -35.14
C GLY A 110 -14.26 14.60 -34.68
N LYS A 111 -13.52 14.09 -33.70
CA LYS A 111 -12.30 14.73 -33.19
C LYS A 111 -11.16 13.74 -33.11
N THR A 112 -9.94 14.22 -33.36
CA THR A 112 -8.74 13.42 -33.24
C THR A 112 -7.80 14.04 -32.20
N HIS A 113 -7.16 13.18 -31.42
CA HIS A 113 -6.17 13.58 -30.44
C HIS A 113 -4.89 12.77 -30.66
N ARG A 114 -3.77 13.45 -30.77
CA ARG A 114 -2.45 12.88 -31.04
C ARG A 114 -1.52 13.13 -29.85
N TRP A 115 -1.11 12.08 -29.19
CA TRP A 115 -0.10 12.10 -28.15
C TRP A 115 1.15 11.37 -28.67
N LEU A 116 1.99 12.08 -29.40
CA LEU A 116 3.20 11.52 -30.00
C LEU A 116 4.40 11.78 -29.07
N SER A 117 5.08 10.70 -28.70
CA SER A 117 6.21 10.74 -27.75
C SER A 117 5.88 11.40 -26.40
N SER A 118 4.64 11.34 -25.98
CA SER A 118 4.13 11.97 -24.76
C SER A 118 3.51 10.99 -23.76
N VAL A 119 3.49 9.72 -24.10
CA VAL A 119 3.08 8.64 -23.22
C VAL A 119 4.30 7.79 -22.92
N ASN A 120 4.57 7.47 -21.67
CA ASN A 120 5.63 6.55 -21.31
C ASN A 120 5.11 5.11 -21.26
N CYS A 121 5.92 4.21 -21.79
CA CYS A 121 5.74 2.78 -21.59
C CYS A 121 6.60 2.31 -20.43
N ILE A 122 6.04 1.46 -19.56
CA ILE A 122 6.84 0.72 -18.60
C ILE A 122 7.83 -0.14 -19.39
N PRO A 123 9.13 -0.18 -19.04
CA PRO A 123 10.14 -0.93 -19.78
C PRO A 123 9.80 -2.42 -19.83
N GLY A 124 9.29 -2.89 -20.95
CA GLY A 124 9.03 -4.31 -21.18
C GLY A 124 10.32 -5.12 -21.17
N GLY A 125 10.29 -6.31 -20.55
CA GLY A 125 11.43 -7.23 -20.51
C GLY A 125 12.56 -6.86 -19.56
N LEU A 126 12.44 -5.76 -18.81
CA LEU A 126 13.35 -5.42 -17.72
C LEU A 126 12.78 -5.86 -16.37
N PRO A 127 13.64 -6.22 -15.40
CA PRO A 127 13.18 -6.51 -14.06
C PRO A 127 12.43 -5.32 -13.50
N ALA A 128 11.28 -5.57 -12.89
CA ALA A 128 10.57 -4.54 -12.15
C ALA A 128 11.47 -4.01 -11.03
N ARG A 129 11.59 -2.69 -10.95
CA ARG A 129 12.27 -2.04 -9.84
C ARG A 129 11.27 -1.81 -8.72
N ASP A 130 11.80 -1.80 -7.49
CA ASP A 130 11.02 -1.40 -6.33
C ASP A 130 10.51 0.04 -6.48
N VAL A 131 9.26 0.26 -6.08
CA VAL A 131 8.57 1.56 -6.17
C VAL A 131 9.34 2.65 -5.45
N MET A 132 9.89 2.35 -4.26
CA MET A 132 10.67 3.31 -3.48
C MET A 132 11.96 3.71 -4.21
N THR A 133 12.65 2.75 -4.80
CA THR A 133 13.86 3.01 -5.60
C THR A 133 13.55 3.86 -6.83
N ASN A 134 12.38 3.67 -7.44
CA ASN A 134 11.97 4.47 -8.60
C ASN A 134 11.75 5.92 -8.23
N HIS A 135 11.13 6.21 -7.08
CA HIS A 135 10.84 7.58 -6.62
C HIS A 135 12.04 8.26 -5.95
N HIS A 136 13.02 7.50 -5.51
CA HIS A 136 14.17 7.98 -4.73
C HIS A 136 15.49 7.60 -5.41
N PRO A 137 15.81 8.19 -6.56
CA PRO A 137 16.94 7.77 -7.41
C PRO A 137 18.30 7.94 -6.75
N GLU A 138 18.45 8.88 -5.81
CA GLU A 138 19.71 9.13 -5.09
C GLU A 138 19.41 9.44 -3.59
N PRO A 139 19.28 8.41 -2.74
CA PRO A 139 18.96 8.61 -1.33
C PRO A 139 20.16 8.92 -0.43
N THR A 140 21.40 8.76 -0.93
CA THR A 140 22.61 8.83 -0.10
C THR A 140 22.96 10.26 0.29
N ASP A 141 23.20 11.11 -0.70
CA ASP A 141 23.58 12.50 -0.49
C ASP A 141 22.38 13.46 -0.56
N HIS A 142 21.28 13.00 -1.19
CA HIS A 142 20.07 13.80 -1.40
C HIS A 142 18.80 13.06 -0.91
N PRO A 143 18.72 12.72 0.39
CA PRO A 143 17.60 11.94 0.93
C PRO A 143 16.23 12.62 0.81
N GLY A 144 16.19 13.94 0.64
CA GLY A 144 14.96 14.70 0.40
C GLY A 144 14.61 14.92 -1.08
N PHE A 145 15.41 14.37 -2.01
CA PHE A 145 15.15 14.50 -3.44
C PHE A 145 14.34 13.31 -3.93
N VAL A 146 13.10 13.56 -4.34
CA VAL A 146 12.20 12.56 -4.89
C VAL A 146 11.70 12.97 -6.27
N VAL A 147 11.34 12.02 -7.09
CA VAL A 147 10.75 12.22 -8.41
C VAL A 147 9.32 11.71 -8.43
N VAL A 148 8.46 12.38 -9.17
CA VAL A 148 7.03 12.07 -9.30
C VAL A 148 6.67 12.02 -10.78
N GLY A 149 5.83 11.08 -11.15
CA GLY A 149 5.32 10.97 -12.52
C GLY A 149 4.54 9.69 -12.73
N ASP A 150 3.57 9.72 -13.62
CA ASP A 150 2.78 8.56 -14.04
C ASP A 150 3.68 7.42 -14.57
N TYR A 151 4.80 7.77 -15.20
CA TYR A 151 5.77 6.82 -15.74
C TYR A 151 6.43 5.90 -14.70
N LEU A 152 6.26 6.19 -13.41
CA LEU A 152 6.81 5.39 -12.32
C LEU A 152 5.88 4.23 -11.90
N PHE A 153 4.59 4.33 -12.23
CA PHE A 153 3.56 3.31 -11.97
C PHE A 153 2.89 2.84 -13.26
N ASP A 154 2.03 3.68 -13.81
CA ASP A 154 1.40 3.50 -15.11
C ASP A 154 1.07 4.87 -15.72
N SER A 155 0.92 4.94 -17.04
CA SER A 155 0.65 6.18 -17.78
C SER A 155 -0.81 6.59 -17.69
N THR A 156 -1.34 6.67 -16.47
CA THR A 156 -2.72 7.10 -16.17
C THR A 156 -2.75 8.18 -15.10
N LEU A 157 -3.91 8.81 -14.93
CA LEU A 157 -4.12 9.75 -13.82
C LEU A 157 -3.99 9.06 -12.46
N ASN A 158 -4.44 7.81 -12.36
CA ASN A 158 -4.28 7.01 -11.14
C ASN A 158 -2.81 6.76 -10.86
N GLY A 159 -2.02 6.35 -11.87
CA GLY A 159 -0.59 6.16 -11.73
C GLY A 159 0.15 7.42 -11.28
N LEU A 160 -0.31 8.61 -11.72
CA LEU A 160 0.22 9.89 -11.24
C LEU A 160 -0.12 10.12 -9.75
N LEU A 161 -1.34 9.82 -9.33
CA LEU A 161 -1.77 9.93 -7.92
C LEU A 161 -0.98 8.97 -7.04
N ASP A 162 -0.88 7.70 -7.43
CA ASP A 162 -0.10 6.69 -6.71
C ASP A 162 1.38 7.07 -6.60
N SER A 163 1.95 7.66 -7.65
CA SER A 163 3.31 8.20 -7.64
C SER A 163 3.46 9.37 -6.67
N SER A 164 2.46 10.25 -6.60
CA SER A 164 2.46 11.38 -5.69
C SER A 164 2.38 10.93 -4.23
N ASP A 165 1.57 9.93 -3.95
CA ASP A 165 1.43 9.33 -2.61
C ASP A 165 2.75 8.68 -2.19
N ALA A 166 3.38 7.87 -3.05
CA ALA A 166 4.67 7.25 -2.77
C ALA A 166 5.78 8.29 -2.51
N ALA A 167 5.84 9.35 -3.31
CA ALA A 167 6.81 10.42 -3.10
C ALA A 167 6.57 11.19 -1.79
N THR A 168 5.31 11.43 -1.46
CA THR A 168 4.91 12.05 -0.19
C THR A 168 5.34 11.19 0.99
N ASP A 169 5.10 9.89 0.95
CA ASP A 169 5.50 8.95 2.00
C ASP A 169 7.03 8.95 2.20
N ILE A 170 7.80 8.99 1.12
CA ILE A 170 9.27 9.11 1.22
C ILE A 170 9.68 10.38 1.93
N ILE A 171 9.15 11.55 1.52
CA ILE A 171 9.49 12.84 2.12
C ILE A 171 9.12 12.86 3.60
N LEU A 172 7.91 12.44 3.93
CA LEU A 172 7.43 12.41 5.31
C LEU A 172 8.28 11.48 6.18
N THR A 173 8.64 10.31 5.66
CA THR A 173 9.54 9.36 6.31
C THR A 173 10.89 10.01 6.63
N GLN A 174 11.49 10.74 5.67
CA GLN A 174 12.75 11.42 5.90
C GLN A 174 12.62 12.55 6.93
N MET A 175 11.53 13.32 6.88
CA MET A 175 11.26 14.36 7.86
C MET A 175 11.15 13.80 9.27
N ILE A 176 10.44 12.68 9.45
CA ILE A 176 10.29 12.01 10.75
C ILE A 176 11.65 11.50 11.26
N LYS A 177 12.42 10.83 10.39
CA LYS A 177 13.76 10.34 10.74
C LYS A 177 14.66 11.49 11.20
N LEU A 178 14.72 12.59 10.44
CA LEU A 178 15.52 13.76 10.78
C LEU A 178 15.11 14.39 12.13
N ARG A 179 13.81 14.50 12.38
CA ARG A 179 13.32 15.03 13.66
C ARG A 179 13.64 14.10 14.83
N TYR A 180 13.49 12.79 14.60
CA TYR A 180 13.85 11.78 15.61
C TYR A 180 15.35 11.82 15.93
N GLU A 181 16.21 11.90 14.92
CA GLU A 181 17.67 12.00 15.09
C GLU A 181 18.11 13.28 15.80
N ARG A 182 17.42 14.39 15.58
CA ARG A 182 17.65 15.67 16.27
C ARG A 182 17.11 15.70 17.70
N GLY A 183 16.45 14.63 18.17
CA GLY A 183 15.83 14.60 19.48
C GLY A 183 14.63 15.56 19.61
N GLU A 184 14.09 16.05 18.48
CA GLU A 184 12.94 16.94 18.43
C GLU A 184 11.62 16.22 18.70
N SER A 185 11.66 14.92 18.90
CA SER A 185 10.52 14.07 19.27
C SER A 185 10.17 14.20 20.74
N GLY A 186 9.66 15.36 21.16
CA GLY A 186 9.20 15.60 22.51
C GLY A 186 10.27 15.45 23.60
N ASN A 187 10.16 16.22 24.67
CA ASN A 187 11.11 16.37 25.78
C ASN A 187 11.38 15.10 26.62
N VAL A 188 11.41 13.90 26.05
CA VAL A 188 11.70 12.68 26.79
C VAL A 188 12.88 11.93 26.19
N PRO A 189 13.87 11.60 27.01
CA PRO A 189 14.95 10.72 26.59
C PRO A 189 14.37 9.43 25.98
N SER A 190 14.81 9.11 24.78
CA SER A 190 14.34 7.96 23.98
C SER A 190 14.56 6.60 24.64
N ASP A 191 15.17 6.55 25.81
CA ASP A 191 15.58 5.34 26.50
C ASP A 191 14.62 4.85 27.59
N LYS A 192 13.56 5.64 27.90
CA LYS A 192 12.60 5.23 28.94
C LYS A 192 11.16 5.47 28.52
N ILE A 193 10.44 4.40 28.26
CA ILE A 193 9.00 4.40 28.39
C ILE A 193 8.72 4.40 29.89
N ASP A 194 8.37 5.56 30.40
CA ASP A 194 8.19 5.79 31.81
C ASP A 194 6.71 5.81 32.24
N ARG A 195 6.49 6.06 33.52
CA ARG A 195 5.17 6.19 34.10
C ARG A 195 4.33 7.26 33.37
N ALA A 196 4.94 8.39 33.01
CA ALA A 196 4.25 9.50 32.39
C ALA A 196 3.73 9.12 30.97
N TYR A 197 4.43 8.26 30.24
CA TYR A 197 3.94 7.73 28.99
C TYR A 197 2.59 7.02 29.13
N PHE A 198 2.51 6.09 30.09
CA PHE A 198 1.28 5.32 30.29
C PHE A 198 0.16 6.11 30.96
N ASP A 199 0.49 7.05 31.84
CA ASP A 199 -0.51 7.82 32.58
C ASP A 199 -1.09 8.97 31.75
N ASN A 200 -0.31 9.59 30.85
CA ASN A 200 -0.69 10.80 30.15
C ASN A 200 -0.97 10.62 28.65
N TYR A 201 -0.34 9.66 27.98
CA TYR A 201 -0.41 9.56 26.52
C TYR A 201 -1.44 8.57 26.02
N ARG A 202 -1.74 7.55 26.81
CA ARG A 202 -2.60 6.46 26.39
C ARG A 202 -4.05 6.86 26.14
N ASN A 203 -4.52 7.92 26.81
CA ASN A 203 -5.93 8.29 26.85
C ASN A 203 -6.21 9.69 26.30
N THR A 204 -5.27 10.38 25.69
CA THR A 204 -5.42 11.77 25.27
C THR A 204 -5.19 11.99 23.79
N GLY A 205 -6.15 12.69 23.16
CA GLY A 205 -6.08 13.16 21.78
C GLY A 205 -6.04 12.05 20.72
N PRO A 206 -5.55 12.33 19.50
CA PRO A 206 -5.49 11.36 18.39
C PRO A 206 -4.74 10.09 18.69
N TYR A 207 -3.78 10.11 19.63
CA TYR A 207 -3.14 8.88 20.10
C TYR A 207 -4.14 7.96 20.83
N GLY A 208 -4.99 8.52 21.67
CA GLY A 208 -6.05 7.78 22.34
C GLY A 208 -7.05 7.20 21.33
N GLU A 209 -7.39 7.93 20.28
CA GLU A 209 -8.25 7.45 19.21
C GLU A 209 -7.61 6.32 18.40
N VAL A 210 -6.37 6.49 18.01
CA VAL A 210 -5.59 5.43 17.34
C VAL A 210 -5.49 4.22 18.26
N TRP A 211 -5.09 4.41 19.51
CA TRP A 211 -4.93 3.33 20.48
C TRP A 211 -6.26 2.65 20.80
N SER A 212 -7.37 3.36 20.84
CA SER A 212 -8.70 2.76 21.05
C SER A 212 -9.09 1.78 19.95
N LYS A 213 -8.78 2.10 18.70
CA LYS A 213 -8.94 1.15 17.57
C LYS A 213 -8.00 -0.04 17.70
N PHE A 214 -6.75 0.18 18.09
CA PHE A 214 -5.76 -0.88 18.31
C PHE A 214 -6.14 -1.85 19.41
N THR A 215 -6.81 -1.37 20.41
CA THR A 215 -7.27 -2.19 21.55
C THR A 215 -8.73 -2.62 21.41
N ASP A 216 -9.36 -2.33 20.25
CA ASP A 216 -10.69 -2.84 19.95
C ASP A 216 -10.63 -4.34 19.62
N PRO A 217 -11.12 -5.20 20.51
CA PRO A 217 -11.10 -6.64 20.30
C PRO A 217 -11.95 -7.07 19.12
N ASP A 218 -13.03 -6.37 18.81
CA ASP A 218 -13.93 -6.71 17.71
C ASP A 218 -13.29 -6.39 16.37
N TYR A 219 -12.55 -5.29 16.27
CA TYR A 219 -11.75 -4.96 15.10
C TYR A 219 -10.70 -6.05 14.83
N LEU A 220 -9.90 -6.42 15.83
CA LEU A 220 -8.86 -7.44 15.69
C LEU A 220 -9.44 -8.81 15.32
N MET A 221 -10.56 -9.21 15.95
CA MET A 221 -11.24 -10.46 15.61
C MET A 221 -11.77 -10.47 14.18
N ASN A 222 -12.34 -9.34 13.71
CA ASN A 222 -12.81 -9.20 12.35
C ASN A 222 -11.66 -9.23 11.34
N LEU A 223 -10.54 -8.59 11.65
CA LEU A 223 -9.34 -8.63 10.82
C LEU A 223 -8.84 -10.09 10.66
N ILE A 224 -8.72 -10.84 11.74
CA ILE A 224 -8.33 -12.26 11.71
C ILE A 224 -9.33 -13.08 10.88
N LYS A 225 -10.62 -12.80 11.02
CA LYS A 225 -11.67 -13.48 10.23
C LYS A 225 -11.54 -13.18 8.74
N ILE A 226 -11.33 -11.93 8.38
CA ILE A 226 -11.22 -11.51 6.97
C ILE A 226 -9.96 -12.09 6.32
N VAL A 227 -8.81 -12.02 7.01
CA VAL A 227 -7.52 -12.41 6.43
C VAL A 227 -7.33 -13.93 6.40
N TRP A 228 -7.74 -14.65 7.47
CA TRP A 228 -7.48 -16.10 7.62
C TRP A 228 -8.73 -16.96 7.70
N GLY A 229 -9.91 -16.39 7.57
CA GLY A 229 -11.17 -17.14 7.68
C GLY A 229 -11.51 -17.64 9.09
N ARG A 230 -10.70 -17.34 10.12
CA ARG A 230 -10.90 -17.80 11.50
C ARG A 230 -11.82 -16.85 12.25
N ALA A 231 -12.92 -17.36 12.77
CA ALA A 231 -13.88 -16.59 13.57
C ALA A 231 -13.77 -16.89 15.07
N LYS A 232 -13.41 -18.12 15.45
CA LYS A 232 -13.33 -18.61 16.85
C LYS A 232 -12.32 -19.76 16.97
N GLY A 233 -12.02 -20.15 18.20
CA GLY A 233 -11.23 -21.34 18.48
C GLY A 233 -9.74 -21.20 18.17
N TYR A 234 -9.18 -19.99 18.27
CA TYR A 234 -7.75 -19.75 18.12
C TYR A 234 -7.11 -19.21 19.40
N LYS A 235 -5.82 -19.42 19.53
CA LYS A 235 -4.98 -18.89 20.61
C LYS A 235 -4.20 -17.69 20.11
N LEU A 236 -4.29 -16.56 20.80
CA LEU A 236 -3.70 -15.28 20.39
C LEU A 236 -2.71 -14.78 21.44
N LEU A 237 -1.54 -14.35 21.01
CA LEU A 237 -0.59 -13.59 21.82
C LEU A 237 -0.68 -12.09 21.48
N VAL A 238 -0.87 -11.25 22.50
CA VAL A 238 -0.71 -9.79 22.43
C VAL A 238 0.68 -9.46 22.94
N ALA A 239 1.57 -9.09 22.02
CA ALA A 239 2.95 -8.71 22.32
C ALA A 239 3.03 -7.20 22.53
N GLY A 240 3.38 -6.74 23.72
CA GLY A 240 3.20 -5.36 24.17
C GLY A 240 1.82 -5.14 24.78
N SER A 241 1.41 -6.04 25.64
CA SER A 241 0.04 -6.11 26.20
C SER A 241 -0.27 -5.11 27.30
N ALA A 242 0.69 -4.30 27.69
CA ALA A 242 0.57 -3.31 28.77
C ALA A 242 -0.05 -3.93 30.06
N SER A 243 -1.14 -3.34 30.58
CA SER A 243 -1.89 -3.87 31.73
C SER A 243 -2.78 -5.08 31.42
N GLY A 244 -2.81 -5.55 30.16
CA GLY A 244 -3.60 -6.70 29.74
C GLY A 244 -5.06 -6.40 29.42
N GLU A 245 -5.43 -5.15 29.16
CA GLU A 245 -6.81 -4.76 28.86
C GLU A 245 -7.35 -5.45 27.63
N LEU A 246 -6.59 -5.42 26.50
CA LEU A 246 -6.98 -6.13 25.29
C LEU A 246 -7.05 -7.64 25.50
N VAL A 247 -6.12 -8.20 26.29
CA VAL A 247 -6.16 -9.63 26.67
C VAL A 247 -7.45 -9.96 27.40
N GLY A 248 -7.85 -9.12 28.35
CA GLY A 248 -9.13 -9.28 29.08
C GLY A 248 -10.33 -9.22 28.16
N ALA A 249 -10.41 -8.18 27.35
CA ALA A 249 -11.53 -7.96 26.43
C ALA A 249 -11.69 -9.08 25.39
N LEU A 250 -10.59 -9.63 24.87
CA LEU A 250 -10.59 -10.80 23.97
C LEU A 250 -11.06 -12.07 24.69
N ARG A 251 -10.63 -12.27 25.93
CA ARG A 251 -11.05 -13.42 26.73
C ARG A 251 -12.54 -13.39 27.07
N GLU A 252 -13.10 -12.20 27.36
CA GLU A 252 -14.56 -12.02 27.53
C GLU A 252 -15.35 -12.43 26.29
N ARG A 253 -14.76 -12.30 25.10
CA ARG A 253 -15.33 -12.76 23.81
C ARG A 253 -15.06 -14.22 23.48
N GLY A 254 -14.46 -14.96 24.41
CA GLY A 254 -14.18 -16.40 24.25
C GLY A 254 -12.91 -16.72 23.45
N ILE A 255 -12.01 -15.76 23.22
CA ILE A 255 -10.71 -15.97 22.59
C ILE A 255 -9.69 -16.39 23.67
N ASP A 256 -8.88 -17.42 23.40
CA ASP A 256 -7.77 -17.81 24.29
C ASP A 256 -6.59 -16.84 24.11
N ALA A 257 -6.75 -15.62 24.62
CA ALA A 257 -5.79 -14.54 24.52
C ALA A 257 -4.79 -14.54 25.69
N TRP A 258 -3.53 -14.32 25.34
CA TRP A 258 -2.39 -14.20 26.25
C TRP A 258 -1.64 -12.90 25.97
N GLY A 259 -0.95 -12.36 26.97
CA GLY A 259 -0.17 -11.16 26.84
C GLY A 259 1.26 -11.34 27.32
N ILE A 260 2.14 -10.50 26.79
CA ILE A 260 3.50 -10.31 27.29
C ILE A 260 3.85 -8.83 27.30
N GLU A 261 4.41 -8.36 28.42
CA GLU A 261 4.80 -6.98 28.64
C GLU A 261 6.15 -6.92 29.34
N ASN A 262 7.05 -6.06 28.86
CA ASN A 262 8.39 -5.90 29.42
C ASN A 262 8.54 -4.70 30.35
N ASN A 263 7.56 -3.81 30.39
CA ASN A 263 7.58 -2.67 31.29
C ASN A 263 6.94 -3.02 32.65
N ARG A 264 7.74 -2.97 33.70
CA ARG A 264 7.30 -3.37 35.06
C ARG A 264 6.18 -2.51 35.60
N TYR A 265 6.18 -1.21 35.30
CA TYR A 265 5.20 -0.28 35.83
C TYR A 265 3.80 -0.63 35.32
N ILE A 266 3.63 -0.70 34.00
CA ILE A 266 2.32 -0.97 33.41
C ILE A 266 1.87 -2.44 33.62
N HIS A 267 2.79 -3.40 33.52
CA HIS A 267 2.51 -4.79 33.86
C HIS A 267 2.04 -4.95 35.31
N GLY A 268 2.62 -4.19 36.24
CA GLY A 268 2.20 -4.17 37.65
C GLY A 268 0.74 -3.78 37.87
N LYS A 269 0.15 -3.04 36.92
CA LYS A 269 -1.28 -2.65 36.93
C LYS A 269 -2.22 -3.75 36.42
N THR A 270 -1.69 -4.90 35.97
CA THR A 270 -2.51 -6.01 35.49
C THR A 270 -3.50 -6.48 36.57
N PRO A 271 -4.82 -6.51 36.29
CA PRO A 271 -5.83 -7.01 37.18
C PRO A 271 -5.51 -8.43 37.68
N LYS A 272 -5.80 -8.75 38.95
CA LYS A 272 -5.48 -10.05 39.55
C LYS A 272 -5.99 -11.23 38.72
N ALA A 273 -7.20 -11.12 38.16
CA ALA A 273 -7.81 -12.15 37.34
C ALA A 273 -7.05 -12.44 36.02
N LEU A 274 -6.33 -11.43 35.52
CA LEU A 274 -5.60 -11.52 34.24
C LEU A 274 -4.12 -11.88 34.42
N ARG A 275 -3.55 -11.86 35.62
CA ARG A 275 -2.11 -12.07 35.85
C ARG A 275 -1.57 -13.38 35.31
N LYS A 276 -2.37 -14.45 35.30
CA LYS A 276 -1.96 -15.74 34.72
C LYS A 276 -1.86 -15.70 33.19
N TYR A 277 -2.56 -14.78 32.56
CA TYR A 277 -2.62 -14.63 31.09
C TYR A 277 -1.73 -13.50 30.57
N ASN A 278 -1.36 -12.53 31.42
CA ASN A 278 -0.50 -11.41 31.06
C ASN A 278 0.86 -11.57 31.75
N LYS A 279 1.86 -12.09 31.03
CA LYS A 279 3.17 -12.40 31.60
C LYS A 279 4.13 -11.20 31.50
N PHE A 280 5.01 -11.09 32.49
CA PHE A 280 6.14 -10.19 32.41
C PHE A 280 7.29 -10.86 31.66
N GLY A 281 7.85 -10.21 30.62
CA GLY A 281 8.95 -10.76 29.85
C GLY A 281 9.38 -9.91 28.66
N SER A 282 10.46 -10.31 28.02
CA SER A 282 11.01 -9.61 26.85
C SER A 282 10.61 -10.31 25.55
N LEU A 283 10.31 -9.52 24.51
CA LEU A 283 10.07 -10.04 23.16
C LEU A 283 11.30 -10.78 22.58
N ALA A 284 12.50 -10.40 23.00
CA ALA A 284 13.73 -11.07 22.58
C ALA A 284 13.96 -12.46 23.24
N LYS A 285 13.09 -12.84 24.21
CA LYS A 285 13.12 -14.16 24.85
C LYS A 285 11.72 -14.48 25.39
N LEU A 286 10.87 -15.04 24.54
CA LEU A 286 9.49 -15.35 24.88
C LEU A 286 9.39 -16.63 25.73
N PRO A 287 8.65 -16.60 26.86
CA PRO A 287 8.48 -17.74 27.76
C PRO A 287 7.39 -18.71 27.27
N TYR A 288 7.34 -18.93 25.98
CA TYR A 288 6.32 -19.77 25.32
C TYR A 288 6.98 -20.83 24.44
N LYS A 289 6.27 -21.90 24.16
CA LYS A 289 6.73 -22.99 23.27
C LYS A 289 6.71 -22.52 21.80
N ALA A 290 7.43 -23.24 20.95
CA ALA A 290 7.30 -23.04 19.50
C ALA A 290 5.85 -23.36 19.08
N GLU A 291 5.31 -22.57 18.13
CA GLU A 291 3.97 -22.75 17.59
C GLU A 291 2.85 -22.77 18.64
N GLU A 292 3.04 -22.09 19.76
CA GLU A 292 2.05 -22.09 20.82
C GLU A 292 0.81 -21.28 20.49
N PHE A 293 0.93 -20.27 19.62
CA PHE A 293 -0.14 -19.34 19.26
C PHE A 293 -0.52 -19.46 17.79
N ASP A 294 -1.80 -19.49 17.50
CA ASP A 294 -2.27 -19.41 16.11
C ASP A 294 -1.95 -18.04 15.52
N PHE A 295 -2.12 -16.98 16.31
CA PHE A 295 -1.85 -15.61 15.88
C PHE A 295 -1.04 -14.84 16.93
N VAL A 296 -0.24 -13.90 16.44
CA VAL A 296 0.41 -12.88 17.27
C VAL A 296 -0.04 -11.50 16.78
N PHE A 297 -0.49 -10.67 17.71
CA PHE A 297 -0.69 -9.25 17.52
C PHE A 297 0.40 -8.50 18.26
N GLU A 298 1.17 -7.69 17.55
CA GLU A 298 2.38 -7.05 18.04
C GLU A 298 2.24 -5.52 17.99
N THR A 299 2.57 -4.83 19.09
CA THR A 299 2.44 -3.37 19.23
C THR A 299 3.66 -2.69 19.86
N SER A 300 4.76 -3.41 20.03
CA SER A 300 5.90 -2.90 20.81
C SER A 300 7.29 -3.21 20.26
N LEU A 301 7.39 -3.77 19.05
CA LEU A 301 8.69 -4.03 18.40
C LEU A 301 9.50 -2.75 18.20
N CYS A 302 8.86 -1.64 17.91
CA CYS A 302 9.51 -0.33 17.78
C CYS A 302 10.17 0.14 19.09
N HIS A 303 9.77 -0.40 20.25
CA HIS A 303 10.36 -0.11 21.56
C HIS A 303 11.48 -1.07 21.97
N VAL A 304 11.71 -2.12 21.18
CA VAL A 304 12.81 -3.06 21.42
C VAL A 304 14.13 -2.42 21.01
N PRO A 305 15.20 -2.50 21.83
CA PRO A 305 16.50 -2.00 21.45
C PRO A 305 16.96 -2.61 20.12
N GLU A 306 17.48 -1.78 19.21
CA GLU A 306 17.77 -2.18 17.83
C GLU A 306 18.61 -3.47 17.72
N LYS A 307 19.63 -3.60 18.57
CA LYS A 307 20.48 -4.81 18.65
C LYS A 307 19.69 -6.09 18.98
N GLN A 308 18.49 -5.97 19.55
CA GLN A 308 17.64 -7.09 19.96
C GLN A 308 16.45 -7.33 19.03
N VAL A 309 16.13 -6.38 18.15
CA VAL A 309 14.93 -6.45 17.26
C VAL A 309 14.93 -7.73 16.43
N LYS A 310 16.04 -8.04 15.76
CA LYS A 310 16.16 -9.28 14.96
C LYS A 310 15.88 -10.54 15.77
N ARG A 311 16.34 -10.57 17.03
CA ARG A 311 16.06 -11.69 17.94
C ARG A 311 14.59 -11.72 18.36
N ALA A 312 13.99 -10.56 18.62
CA ALA A 312 12.57 -10.47 18.95
C ALA A 312 11.69 -10.97 17.79
N VAL A 313 11.98 -10.57 16.56
CA VAL A 313 11.28 -11.05 15.38
C VAL A 313 11.39 -12.57 15.24
N ARG A 314 12.55 -13.16 15.45
CA ARG A 314 12.74 -14.63 15.45
C ARG A 314 11.93 -15.33 16.54
N GLU A 315 11.87 -14.76 17.74
CA GLU A 315 11.07 -15.30 18.83
C GLU A 315 9.58 -15.24 18.53
N LEU A 316 9.09 -14.12 17.94
CA LEU A 316 7.72 -14.01 17.49
C LEU A 316 7.40 -15.05 16.40
N ASN A 317 8.29 -15.23 15.42
CA ASN A 317 8.13 -16.29 14.42
C ASN A 317 8.14 -17.69 15.06
N ARG A 318 9.01 -17.93 16.02
CA ARG A 318 9.09 -19.23 16.70
C ARG A 318 7.80 -19.61 17.40
N VAL A 319 7.11 -18.65 18.02
CA VAL A 319 5.91 -18.93 18.83
C VAL A 319 4.61 -18.89 18.03
N VAL A 320 4.59 -18.25 16.86
CA VAL A 320 3.40 -18.16 16.01
C VAL A 320 3.30 -19.36 15.07
N LYS A 321 2.08 -19.79 14.82
CA LYS A 321 1.76 -20.92 13.95
C LYS A 321 1.18 -20.50 12.60
N THR A 322 0.27 -19.51 12.60
CA THR A 322 -0.55 -19.20 11.43
C THR A 322 -0.31 -17.78 10.94
N GLY A 323 -0.48 -16.77 11.78
CA GLY A 323 -0.48 -15.38 11.33
C GLY A 323 0.07 -14.40 12.33
N PHE A 324 0.57 -13.29 11.78
CA PHE A 324 1.18 -12.20 12.53
C PHE A 324 0.57 -10.87 12.10
N ILE A 325 0.23 -10.03 13.06
CA ILE A 325 -0.30 -8.69 12.84
C ILE A 325 0.67 -7.71 13.46
N PHE A 326 1.24 -6.85 12.61
CA PHE A 326 2.20 -5.84 13.01
C PHE A 326 1.50 -4.51 13.29
N GLY A 327 1.64 -4.00 14.49
CA GLY A 327 1.02 -2.76 14.95
C GLY A 327 2.01 -1.76 15.58
N SER A 328 3.30 -1.94 15.37
CA SER A 328 4.31 -0.97 15.82
C SER A 328 4.36 0.26 14.92
N VAL A 329 4.84 1.37 15.48
CA VAL A 329 5.02 2.64 14.75
C VAL A 329 6.04 2.48 13.63
N THR A 330 5.68 2.92 12.42
CA THR A 330 6.59 3.02 11.27
C THR A 330 6.84 4.49 10.91
N SER A 331 7.91 4.75 10.15
CA SER A 331 8.25 6.11 9.74
C SER A 331 7.43 6.63 8.56
N ASP A 332 6.67 5.76 7.92
CA ASP A 332 5.75 6.04 6.82
C ASP A 332 4.28 6.06 7.26
N MET A 333 4.05 6.45 8.50
CA MET A 333 2.69 6.68 9.04
C MET A 333 1.98 7.83 8.35
N ALA A 334 0.64 7.79 8.36
CA ALA A 334 -0.18 8.85 7.80
C ALA A 334 0.18 10.25 8.34
N PRO A 335 0.16 11.29 7.51
CA PRO A 335 0.57 12.65 7.88
C PRO A 335 -0.09 13.19 9.16
N ALA A 336 -1.35 12.86 9.40
CA ALA A 336 -2.08 13.28 10.60
C ALA A 336 -1.48 12.74 11.92
N LEU A 337 -0.67 11.67 11.86
CA LEU A 337 0.00 11.08 13.01
C LEU A 337 1.45 11.57 13.16
N ILE A 338 2.01 12.15 12.10
CA ILE A 338 3.42 12.56 12.02
C ILE A 338 3.71 13.79 12.84
N ASP A 339 2.78 14.73 12.95
CA ASP A 339 2.92 15.94 13.76
C ASP A 339 2.86 15.65 15.27
N ARG A 340 2.65 14.39 15.62
CA ARG A 340 2.53 13.94 17.02
C ARG A 340 3.79 13.23 17.45
N TYR A 341 4.80 14.02 17.83
CA TYR A 341 6.10 13.51 18.33
C TYR A 341 6.01 12.59 19.55
N ASP A 342 4.94 12.70 20.31
CA ASP A 342 4.63 11.83 21.42
C ASP A 342 4.47 10.36 21.01
N LEU A 343 4.05 10.07 19.78
CA LEU A 343 4.01 8.70 19.24
C LEU A 343 5.41 8.08 19.10
N LEU A 344 6.42 8.91 18.92
CA LEU A 344 7.81 8.46 18.81
C LEU A 344 8.50 8.29 20.15
N ARG A 345 7.80 8.64 21.24
CA ARG A 345 8.35 8.54 22.59
C ARG A 345 8.67 7.10 22.96
N GLY A 346 9.91 6.85 23.33
CA GLY A 346 10.38 5.51 23.68
C GLY A 346 10.64 4.59 22.49
N VAL A 347 10.43 5.04 21.26
CA VAL A 347 10.78 4.28 20.05
C VAL A 347 12.29 4.11 19.97
N LYS A 348 12.73 2.88 19.78
CA LYS A 348 14.16 2.51 19.68
C LYS A 348 14.55 2.16 18.23
N LYS A 349 13.60 1.74 17.43
CA LYS A 349 13.75 1.51 16.00
C LYS A 349 12.57 2.13 15.28
N LEU A 350 12.86 3.20 14.56
CA LEU A 350 11.95 3.81 13.63
C LEU A 350 12.38 3.40 12.21
N GLY A 351 11.60 2.55 11.58
CA GLY A 351 11.84 2.07 10.23
C GLY A 351 10.63 2.31 9.35
N THR A 352 10.84 2.35 8.04
CA THR A 352 9.74 2.28 7.07
C THR A 352 9.07 0.91 7.14
N TRP A 353 7.86 0.81 6.60
CA TRP A 353 7.20 -0.47 6.42
C TRP A 353 8.10 -1.46 5.64
N TRP A 354 8.80 -1.00 4.63
CA TRP A 354 9.69 -1.83 3.81
C TRP A 354 10.88 -2.38 4.60
N GLU A 355 11.52 -1.55 5.43
CA GLU A 355 12.60 -2.00 6.33
C GLU A 355 12.12 -3.05 7.34
N TRP A 356 10.89 -2.90 7.84
CA TRP A 356 10.26 -3.90 8.70
C TRP A 356 9.93 -5.18 7.93
N SER A 357 9.40 -5.04 6.71
CA SER A 357 9.08 -6.18 5.84
C SER A 357 10.30 -7.01 5.50
N GLU A 358 11.41 -6.38 5.11
CA GLU A 358 12.69 -7.07 4.88
C GLU A 358 13.18 -7.80 6.14
N LEU A 359 13.00 -7.18 7.30
CA LEU A 359 13.37 -7.81 8.57
C LEU A 359 12.51 -9.05 8.85
N PHE A 360 11.22 -8.99 8.56
CA PHE A 360 10.32 -10.12 8.73
C PHE A 360 10.65 -11.24 7.75
N PHE A 361 10.81 -10.96 6.47
CA PHE A 361 11.24 -11.91 5.45
C PHE A 361 12.54 -12.61 5.82
N GLY A 362 13.55 -11.82 6.15
CA GLY A 362 14.87 -12.35 6.54
C GLY A 362 14.87 -13.19 7.83
N ASN A 363 13.74 -13.28 8.54
CA ASN A 363 13.59 -14.04 9.79
C ASN A 363 12.41 -15.02 9.78
N GLY A 364 11.99 -15.46 8.59
CA GLY A 364 11.10 -16.60 8.39
C GLY A 364 9.63 -16.29 8.32
N PHE A 365 9.23 -15.01 8.19
CA PHE A 365 7.87 -14.65 7.84
C PHE A 365 7.71 -14.62 6.32
N ASP A 366 6.53 -15.01 5.85
CA ASP A 366 6.15 -14.91 4.45
C ASP A 366 5.12 -13.79 4.30
N LEU A 367 5.40 -12.85 3.38
CA LEU A 367 4.52 -11.71 3.09
C LEU A 367 3.63 -11.96 1.85
N SER A 368 3.19 -13.17 1.64
CA SER A 368 2.34 -13.55 0.50
C SER A 368 1.00 -12.80 0.46
N MET A 369 0.56 -12.29 1.59
CA MET A 369 -0.60 -11.37 1.68
C MET A 369 -0.24 -10.18 2.54
N HIS A 370 -0.40 -9.01 2.01
CA HIS A 370 -0.27 -7.75 2.71
C HIS A 370 -1.58 -6.97 2.60
N ARG A 371 -2.08 -6.49 3.73
CA ARG A 371 -3.19 -5.55 3.77
C ARG A 371 -2.80 -4.37 4.64
N ARG A 372 -2.73 -3.21 4.04
CA ARG A 372 -2.62 -1.94 4.73
C ARG A 372 -4.02 -1.37 4.91
N ASP A 373 -4.40 -1.11 6.15
CA ASP A 373 -5.62 -0.37 6.43
C ASP A 373 -5.26 1.11 6.54
N THR A 374 -5.57 1.85 5.46
CA THR A 374 -5.19 3.26 5.32
C THR A 374 -6.25 4.22 5.84
N THR A 375 -7.38 3.72 6.34
CA THR A 375 -8.53 4.58 6.54
C THR A 375 -8.41 5.51 7.74
N ASP A 376 -7.60 5.22 8.77
CA ASP A 376 -7.42 6.15 9.90
C ASP A 376 -6.29 5.80 10.86
N ALA A 377 -5.67 4.67 10.73
CA ALA A 377 -4.55 4.28 11.53
C ALA A 377 -3.66 3.36 10.74
N VAL A 378 -2.39 3.50 10.94
CA VAL A 378 -1.38 2.71 10.27
C VAL A 378 -1.40 1.29 10.81
N TRP A 379 -2.10 0.43 10.11
CA TRP A 379 -2.10 -0.99 10.37
C TRP A 379 -1.61 -1.75 9.16
N ASP A 380 -0.60 -2.50 9.36
CA ASP A 380 -0.19 -3.50 8.41
C ASP A 380 -0.45 -4.88 9.00
N ALA A 381 -1.50 -5.53 8.53
CA ALA A 381 -1.70 -6.94 8.82
C ALA A 381 -0.74 -7.73 7.93
N THR A 382 0.23 -8.35 8.55
CA THR A 382 1.19 -9.23 7.92
C THR A 382 1.05 -10.62 8.52
N LEU A 383 0.98 -11.52 7.98
CA LEU A 383 0.93 -12.71 7.21
C LEU A 383 1.68 -13.86 7.81
N LYS A 384 1.43 -15.00 7.34
CA LYS A 384 1.84 -16.31 7.79
C LYS A 384 3.30 -16.40 8.22
N ALA A 385 3.53 -17.00 9.37
CA ALA A 385 4.78 -17.66 9.64
C ALA A 385 4.94 -18.79 8.62
N ASN A 386 5.95 -18.73 7.76
CA ASN A 386 6.16 -19.75 6.73
C ASN A 386 6.80 -20.99 7.35
N LYS A 387 6.12 -22.11 7.33
CA LYS A 387 6.63 -23.41 7.76
C LYS A 387 6.37 -24.49 6.72
N GLY A 388 7.05 -24.38 5.59
CA GLY A 388 7.02 -25.37 4.54
C GLY A 388 5.97 -25.13 3.46
N PRO A 389 5.95 -25.93 2.38
CA PRO A 389 4.95 -25.85 1.33
C PRO A 389 3.60 -26.30 1.91
N GLY A 390 2.89 -25.38 2.51
CA GLY A 390 1.54 -25.57 2.99
C GLY A 390 0.57 -25.03 1.97
N ASP A 391 -0.45 -25.80 1.71
CA ASP A 391 -1.55 -25.56 0.81
C ASP A 391 -2.09 -24.13 0.93
N TRP A 392 -1.97 -23.42 -0.17
CA TRP A 392 -2.50 -22.08 -0.37
C TRP A 392 -3.84 -22.21 -1.09
N TYR A 393 -4.93 -21.92 -0.39
CA TYR A 393 -6.22 -21.62 -0.98
C TYR A 393 -6.85 -20.43 -0.28
#